data_5e1f1069e45e47e4419fc021acff9d59
#
_entry.id   5e1f1069e45e47e4419fc021acff9d59
#
_cell.length_a   1.000
_cell.length_b   1.000
_cell.length_c   1.000
_cell.angle_alpha   90.00
_cell.angle_beta   90.00
_cell.angle_gamma   90.00
#
_symmetry.space_group_name_H-M   'P 1'
#
loop_
_entity.id
_entity.type
_entity.pdbx_description
1 polymer ?
#
loop_
_entity_poly.entity_id
_entity_poly.type
_entity_poly.pdbx_seq_one_letter_code
_entity_poly.pdbx_strand_id
1 'polypeptide(L)'
;MNFAEHLTSLRKQRGWSQEELGNQIGVTRQTVSKWEMGQSTPELEKLVELSRLFGMSIDRLVGLEETDGEGAASSYRQARSEARSLGVYYEYISPVKVFGLPLIHIRLGFGPRLAKGIIAIGNCAVGGIAIGGCSLGLVSFGGLSLGLLLAFGGLSLGLVALGGMAVGGFALGGCAVGQWLAMGGGAFSNYLAIGGGAWSGGLAIGGSAYGHIAVGTNKASGWMAFLPGSGYTVEEVWGLVKAQFPHMWGWVRNIIQWALG
;
A
#
# COMPACT_ATOMS: atom_id res chain seq x y z
N MET A 1 -16.49 -1.86 -43.07
CA MET A 1 -17.02 -2.86 -44.03
C MET A 1 -17.98 -3.76 -43.27
N ASN A 2 -19.18 -4.01 -43.74
CA ASN A 2 -20.15 -4.87 -43.02
C ASN A 2 -19.78 -6.34 -43.23
N PHE A 3 -20.11 -7.21 -42.26
CA PHE A 3 -19.87 -8.66 -42.33
C PHE A 3 -20.28 -9.29 -43.67
N ALA A 4 -21.48 -8.94 -44.16
CA ALA A 4 -22.02 -9.45 -45.42
C ALA A 4 -21.14 -9.11 -46.64
N GLU A 5 -20.67 -7.88 -46.73
CA GLU A 5 -19.77 -7.40 -47.76
C GLU A 5 -18.41 -8.07 -47.66
N HIS A 6 -17.90 -8.23 -46.44
CA HIS A 6 -16.62 -8.84 -46.17
C HIS A 6 -16.63 -10.35 -46.52
N LEU A 7 -17.66 -11.08 -46.10
CA LEU A 7 -17.85 -12.49 -46.46
C LEU A 7 -17.91 -12.68 -47.98
N THR A 8 -18.67 -11.84 -48.68
CA THR A 8 -18.76 -11.86 -50.14
C THR A 8 -17.41 -11.62 -50.79
N SER A 9 -16.61 -10.69 -50.30
CA SER A 9 -15.27 -10.38 -50.79
C SER A 9 -14.32 -11.57 -50.62
N LEU A 10 -14.29 -12.14 -49.37
CA LEU A 10 -13.42 -13.30 -49.05
C LEU A 10 -13.76 -14.52 -49.92
N ARG A 11 -15.03 -14.83 -50.08
CA ARG A 11 -15.47 -15.92 -50.94
C ARG A 11 -15.01 -15.73 -52.38
N LYS A 12 -15.24 -14.50 -52.93
CA LYS A 12 -14.83 -14.15 -54.31
C LYS A 12 -13.32 -14.20 -54.49
N GLN A 13 -12.52 -13.78 -53.49
CA GLN A 13 -11.06 -13.88 -53.52
C GLN A 13 -10.57 -15.33 -53.62
N ARG A 14 -11.30 -16.29 -53.01
CA ARG A 14 -11.04 -17.72 -53.10
C ARG A 14 -11.61 -18.35 -54.38
N GLY A 15 -12.33 -17.61 -55.20
CA GLY A 15 -12.98 -18.08 -56.44
C GLY A 15 -14.18 -19.01 -56.19
N TRP A 16 -14.73 -19.02 -54.97
CA TRP A 16 -15.78 -19.97 -54.59
C TRP A 16 -17.20 -19.43 -54.97
N SER A 17 -18.08 -20.36 -55.39
CA SER A 17 -19.51 -20.13 -55.45
C SER A 17 -20.12 -20.12 -54.01
N GLN A 18 -21.33 -19.61 -53.87
CA GLN A 18 -22.06 -19.68 -52.59
C GLN A 18 -22.32 -21.12 -52.16
N GLU A 19 -22.48 -22.03 -53.10
CA GLU A 19 -22.67 -23.45 -52.86
C GLU A 19 -21.38 -24.14 -52.36
N GLU A 20 -20.22 -23.82 -52.95
CA GLU A 20 -18.94 -24.30 -52.49
C GLU A 20 -18.60 -23.83 -51.08
N LEU A 21 -18.84 -22.56 -50.78
CA LEU A 21 -18.66 -22.06 -49.42
C LEU A 21 -19.60 -22.76 -48.44
N GLY A 22 -20.87 -22.96 -48.84
CA GLY A 22 -21.84 -23.70 -48.04
C GLY A 22 -21.39 -25.13 -47.71
N ASN A 23 -20.86 -25.85 -48.72
CA ASN A 23 -20.33 -27.21 -48.58
C ASN A 23 -19.11 -27.25 -47.61
N GLN A 24 -18.23 -26.23 -47.66
CA GLN A 24 -17.03 -26.18 -46.78
C GLN A 24 -17.38 -26.04 -45.30
N ILE A 25 -18.48 -25.37 -45.00
CA ILE A 25 -18.90 -25.08 -43.59
C ILE A 25 -20.18 -25.81 -43.19
N GLY A 26 -20.65 -26.78 -44.03
CA GLY A 26 -21.79 -27.63 -43.73
C GLY A 26 -23.14 -26.86 -43.64
N VAL A 27 -23.36 -25.87 -44.50
CA VAL A 27 -24.63 -25.14 -44.60
C VAL A 27 -25.15 -25.10 -46.03
N THR A 28 -26.44 -24.76 -46.20
CA THR A 28 -27.03 -24.67 -47.57
C THR A 28 -26.58 -23.42 -48.29
N ARG A 29 -26.57 -23.44 -49.63
CA ARG A 29 -26.35 -22.28 -50.48
C ARG A 29 -27.29 -21.10 -50.09
N GLN A 30 -28.54 -21.41 -49.72
CA GLN A 30 -29.52 -20.39 -49.31
C GLN A 30 -29.12 -19.69 -48.02
N THR A 31 -28.48 -20.41 -47.08
CA THR A 31 -27.99 -19.87 -45.84
C THR A 31 -26.85 -18.87 -46.09
N VAL A 32 -25.88 -19.25 -46.95
CA VAL A 32 -24.80 -18.35 -47.36
C VAL A 32 -25.33 -17.11 -48.04
N SER A 33 -26.31 -17.28 -48.95
CA SER A 33 -26.93 -16.17 -49.64
C SER A 33 -27.60 -15.17 -48.66
N LYS A 34 -28.32 -15.66 -47.62
CA LYS A 34 -28.93 -14.82 -46.62
C LYS A 34 -27.89 -14.03 -45.82
N TRP A 35 -26.73 -14.67 -45.49
CA TRP A 35 -25.64 -14.00 -44.77
C TRP A 35 -24.99 -12.90 -45.65
N GLU A 36 -24.78 -13.16 -46.93
CA GLU A 36 -24.19 -12.20 -47.89
C GLU A 36 -25.16 -11.05 -48.21
N MET A 37 -26.48 -11.26 -48.07
CA MET A 37 -27.48 -10.21 -48.21
C MET A 37 -27.77 -9.48 -46.89
N GLY A 38 -27.16 -9.85 -45.78
CA GLY A 38 -27.40 -9.25 -44.48
C GLY A 38 -28.77 -9.60 -43.88
N GLN A 39 -29.47 -10.60 -44.42
CA GLN A 39 -30.83 -11.00 -43.94
C GLN A 39 -30.78 -11.88 -42.71
N SER A 40 -29.64 -12.50 -42.45
CA SER A 40 -29.37 -13.28 -41.21
C SER A 40 -27.89 -13.25 -40.90
N THR A 41 -27.56 -13.48 -39.62
CA THR A 41 -26.17 -13.60 -39.14
C THR A 41 -25.86 -15.06 -38.84
N PRO A 42 -24.65 -15.53 -39.09
CA PRO A 42 -24.21 -16.87 -38.67
C PRO A 42 -24.23 -17.01 -37.13
N GLU A 43 -24.53 -18.21 -36.67
CA GLU A 43 -24.35 -18.58 -35.27
C GLU A 43 -22.85 -18.60 -34.90
N LEU A 44 -22.54 -18.48 -33.62
CA LEU A 44 -21.16 -18.39 -33.12
C LEU A 44 -20.28 -19.55 -33.63
N GLU A 45 -20.84 -20.77 -33.68
CA GLU A 45 -20.12 -21.95 -34.15
C GLU A 45 -19.70 -21.80 -35.62
N LYS A 46 -20.59 -21.28 -36.45
CA LYS A 46 -20.32 -21.01 -37.87
C LYS A 46 -19.38 -19.84 -38.10
N LEU A 47 -19.37 -18.84 -37.21
CA LEU A 47 -18.36 -17.79 -37.24
C LEU A 47 -16.96 -18.33 -36.93
N VAL A 48 -16.85 -19.28 -35.99
CA VAL A 48 -15.58 -19.96 -35.67
C VAL A 48 -15.11 -20.78 -36.83
N GLU A 49 -15.99 -21.53 -37.53
CA GLU A 49 -15.66 -22.29 -38.71
C GLU A 49 -15.18 -21.40 -39.87
N LEU A 50 -15.89 -20.30 -40.14
CA LEU A 50 -15.50 -19.29 -41.14
C LEU A 50 -14.15 -18.64 -40.81
N SER A 51 -13.91 -18.30 -39.55
CA SER A 51 -12.64 -17.77 -39.06
C SER A 51 -11.48 -18.73 -39.37
N ARG A 52 -11.65 -20.01 -39.08
CA ARG A 52 -10.65 -21.06 -39.42
C ARG A 52 -10.47 -21.25 -40.88
N LEU A 53 -11.57 -21.28 -41.66
CA LEU A 53 -11.56 -21.51 -43.12
C LEU A 53 -10.83 -20.36 -43.83
N PHE A 54 -11.04 -19.11 -43.40
CA PHE A 54 -10.39 -17.94 -44.01
C PHE A 54 -9.05 -17.60 -43.39
N GLY A 55 -8.69 -18.22 -42.24
CA GLY A 55 -7.42 -18.00 -41.55
C GLY A 55 -7.29 -16.62 -40.93
N MET A 56 -8.40 -16.05 -40.40
CA MET A 56 -8.45 -14.74 -39.79
C MET A 56 -9.22 -14.78 -38.49
N SER A 57 -9.01 -13.75 -37.62
CA SER A 57 -9.77 -13.63 -36.38
C SER A 57 -11.28 -13.36 -36.63
N ILE A 58 -12.14 -13.76 -35.69
CA ILE A 58 -13.58 -13.48 -35.75
C ILE A 58 -13.83 -11.97 -35.84
N ASP A 59 -13.07 -11.18 -35.09
CA ASP A 59 -13.20 -9.70 -35.07
C ASP A 59 -12.95 -9.12 -36.47
N ARG A 60 -11.93 -9.59 -37.15
CA ARG A 60 -11.62 -9.21 -38.53
C ARG A 60 -12.71 -9.68 -39.51
N LEU A 61 -13.23 -10.89 -39.29
CA LEU A 61 -14.29 -11.44 -40.12
C LEU A 61 -15.60 -10.63 -40.01
N VAL A 62 -15.92 -10.15 -38.79
CA VAL A 62 -17.12 -9.35 -38.49
C VAL A 62 -16.96 -7.86 -38.90
N GLY A 63 -15.76 -7.47 -39.31
CA GLY A 63 -15.45 -6.11 -39.75
C GLY A 63 -15.12 -5.15 -38.61
N LEU A 64 -14.82 -5.67 -37.43
CA LEU A 64 -14.11 -4.92 -36.40
C LEU A 64 -12.65 -4.85 -36.87
N GLU A 65 -12.25 -3.74 -37.46
CA GLU A 65 -10.92 -3.54 -38.01
C GLU A 65 -9.87 -3.75 -36.90
N GLU A 66 -9.14 -4.86 -36.98
CA GLU A 66 -7.80 -4.92 -36.42
C GLU A 66 -6.90 -4.07 -37.33
N THR A 67 -6.72 -2.81 -37.01
CA THR A 67 -5.54 -2.10 -37.46
C THR A 67 -4.33 -2.85 -36.88
N ASP A 68 -3.45 -3.32 -37.79
CA ASP A 68 -2.22 -4.06 -37.51
C ASP A 68 -1.59 -3.70 -36.18
N GLY A 69 -1.27 -4.71 -35.35
CA GLY A 69 -0.47 -4.70 -34.11
C GLY A 69 -0.37 -3.44 -33.23
N GLU A 70 -0.45 -2.26 -33.84
CA GLU A 70 -0.54 -0.94 -33.22
C GLU A 70 -1.94 -0.60 -32.70
N GLY A 71 -3.01 -1.15 -33.29
CA GLY A 71 -4.40 -0.85 -32.90
C GLY A 71 -4.82 -1.53 -31.59
N ALA A 72 -4.38 -2.76 -31.36
CA ALA A 72 -4.61 -3.42 -30.07
C ALA A 72 -3.84 -2.67 -28.96
N ALA A 73 -2.59 -2.28 -29.23
CA ALA A 73 -1.81 -1.47 -28.31
C ALA A 73 -2.44 -0.05 -28.15
N SER A 74 -3.07 0.51 -29.18
CA SER A 74 -3.74 1.81 -29.11
C SER A 74 -5.09 1.72 -28.40
N SER A 75 -5.88 0.67 -28.62
CA SER A 75 -7.14 0.46 -27.89
C SER A 75 -6.90 0.13 -26.42
N TYR A 76 -5.86 -0.65 -26.07
CA TYR A 76 -5.39 -0.80 -24.70
C TYR A 76 -4.87 0.52 -24.12
N ARG A 77 -4.17 1.34 -24.92
CA ARG A 77 -3.74 2.68 -24.52
C ARG A 77 -4.93 3.62 -24.35
N GLN A 78 -5.93 3.52 -25.20
CA GLN A 78 -7.13 4.36 -25.16
C GLN A 78 -8.07 3.94 -24.03
N ALA A 79 -8.33 2.64 -23.83
CA ALA A 79 -9.05 2.13 -22.66
C ALA A 79 -8.30 2.44 -21.37
N ARG A 80 -6.97 2.43 -21.38
CA ARG A 80 -6.13 2.86 -20.26
C ARG A 80 -6.14 4.37 -20.06
N SER A 81 -6.30 5.18 -21.11
CA SER A 81 -6.47 6.64 -21.04
C SER A 81 -7.88 7.00 -20.58
N GLU A 82 -8.90 6.25 -20.98
CA GLU A 82 -10.27 6.41 -20.50
C GLU A 82 -10.43 5.98 -19.04
N ALA A 83 -9.79 4.88 -18.63
CA ALA A 83 -9.66 4.52 -17.23
C ALA A 83 -8.88 5.56 -16.40
N ARG A 84 -7.95 6.30 -17.03
CA ARG A 84 -7.31 7.49 -16.47
C ARG A 84 -8.27 8.66 -16.33
N SER A 85 -9.17 8.88 -17.28
CA SER A 85 -10.17 9.97 -17.25
C SER A 85 -11.27 9.74 -16.23
N LEU A 86 -11.48 8.51 -15.77
CA LEU A 86 -12.40 8.15 -14.66
C LEU A 86 -11.84 8.48 -13.26
N GLY A 87 -10.78 9.30 -13.17
CA GLY A 87 -10.26 9.81 -11.89
C GLY A 87 -9.56 8.77 -11.00
N VAL A 88 -9.28 7.57 -11.53
CA VAL A 88 -8.63 6.47 -10.76
C VAL A 88 -7.10 6.62 -10.72
N TYR A 89 -6.55 7.54 -11.50
CA TYR A 89 -5.10 7.75 -11.57
C TYR A 89 -4.75 9.22 -11.72
N TYR A 90 -4.04 9.74 -10.73
CA TYR A 90 -3.47 11.09 -10.74
C TYR A 90 -1.97 11.01 -10.52
N GLU A 91 -1.19 11.60 -11.41
CA GLU A 91 0.26 11.72 -11.29
C GLU A 91 0.67 13.17 -11.54
N TYR A 92 1.37 13.74 -10.58
CA TYR A 92 1.96 15.06 -10.67
C TYR A 92 3.45 14.97 -10.32
N ILE A 93 4.30 15.44 -11.21
CA ILE A 93 5.74 15.51 -11.00
C ILE A 93 6.14 16.99 -11.16
N SER A 94 6.74 17.55 -10.12
CA SER A 94 7.24 18.91 -10.16
C SER A 94 8.35 19.07 -11.20
N PRO A 95 8.37 20.16 -12.00
CA PRO A 95 9.46 20.47 -12.92
C PRO A 95 10.76 20.82 -12.19
N VAL A 96 10.67 21.26 -10.92
CA VAL A 96 11.82 21.58 -10.08
C VAL A 96 12.45 20.29 -9.57
N LYS A 97 13.72 20.10 -9.87
CA LYS A 97 14.54 18.98 -9.38
C LYS A 97 15.60 19.48 -8.43
N VAL A 98 15.77 18.81 -7.30
CA VAL A 98 16.81 19.07 -6.31
C VAL A 98 17.56 17.76 -6.07
N PHE A 99 18.88 17.76 -6.20
CA PHE A 99 19.73 16.56 -6.15
C PHE A 99 19.31 15.44 -7.14
N GLY A 100 18.77 15.83 -8.32
CA GLY A 100 18.31 14.88 -9.34
C GLY A 100 16.93 14.25 -9.07
N LEU A 101 16.30 14.53 -7.94
CA LEU A 101 14.96 14.09 -7.59
C LEU A 101 13.94 15.21 -7.76
N PRO A 102 12.70 14.94 -8.20
CA PRO A 102 11.66 15.94 -8.26
C PRO A 102 11.32 16.43 -6.85
N LEU A 103 11.07 17.73 -6.72
CA LEU A 103 10.72 18.34 -5.43
C LEU A 103 9.43 17.71 -4.87
N ILE A 104 8.42 17.58 -5.71
CA ILE A 104 7.14 16.99 -5.36
C ILE A 104 6.79 15.91 -6.39
N HIS A 105 6.47 14.72 -5.90
CA HIS A 105 5.92 13.64 -6.71
C HIS A 105 4.67 13.08 -6.04
N ILE A 106 3.52 13.38 -6.62
CA ILE A 106 2.22 12.88 -6.17
C ILE A 106 1.79 11.77 -7.13
N ARG A 107 1.47 10.60 -6.61
CA ARG A 107 1.03 9.47 -7.40
C ARG A 107 -0.09 8.73 -6.69
N LEU A 108 -1.33 9.08 -7.07
CA LEU A 108 -2.54 8.47 -6.55
C LEU A 108 -3.10 7.48 -7.57
N GLY A 109 -3.51 6.29 -7.14
CA GLY A 109 -4.09 5.26 -8.00
C GLY A 109 -3.92 3.86 -7.45
N PHE A 110 -4.68 2.90 -7.98
CA PHE A 110 -4.59 1.49 -7.58
C PHE A 110 -3.26 0.86 -8.02
N GLY A 111 -2.63 0.09 -7.13
CA GLY A 111 -1.43 -0.72 -7.36
C GLY A 111 -0.18 -0.24 -6.62
N PRO A 112 0.83 -1.11 -6.46
CA PRO A 112 2.08 -0.84 -5.75
C PRO A 112 3.03 0.00 -6.62
N ARG A 113 2.67 1.26 -6.87
CA ARG A 113 3.50 2.18 -7.66
C ARG A 113 4.22 3.14 -6.73
N LEU A 114 5.52 3.25 -6.94
CA LEU A 114 6.42 4.01 -6.10
C LEU A 114 6.46 5.48 -6.52
N ALA A 115 6.08 6.39 -5.62
CA ALA A 115 6.35 7.82 -5.76
C ALA A 115 7.75 8.11 -5.21
N LYS A 116 8.62 8.75 -6.00
CA LYS A 116 9.99 9.08 -5.61
C LYS A 116 10.22 10.58 -5.74
N GLY A 117 10.51 11.26 -4.63
CA GLY A 117 10.75 12.71 -4.63
C GLY A 117 11.25 13.19 -3.27
N ILE A 118 11.55 14.48 -3.14
CA ILE A 118 11.83 15.06 -1.82
C ILE A 118 10.56 15.01 -0.98
N ILE A 119 9.42 15.38 -1.57
CA ILE A 119 8.09 15.17 -1.02
C ILE A 119 7.41 14.15 -1.92
N ALA A 120 7.17 12.96 -1.41
CA ALA A 120 6.52 11.87 -2.13
C ALA A 120 5.16 11.55 -1.50
N ILE A 121 4.11 11.53 -2.30
CA ILE A 121 2.74 11.23 -1.86
C ILE A 121 2.17 10.15 -2.78
N GLY A 122 1.75 9.02 -2.20
CA GLY A 122 1.19 7.91 -2.97
C GLY A 122 0.97 6.66 -2.14
N ASN A 123 0.48 5.57 -2.76
CA ASN A 123 0.30 4.29 -2.05
C ASN A 123 1.63 3.75 -1.48
N CYS A 124 2.71 3.86 -2.27
CA CYS A 124 4.08 3.64 -1.82
C CYS A 124 4.88 4.92 -2.08
N ALA A 125 5.45 5.53 -1.06
CA ALA A 125 6.19 6.78 -1.15
C ALA A 125 7.62 6.62 -0.62
N VAL A 126 8.60 7.13 -1.35
CA VAL A 126 10.02 7.12 -0.95
C VAL A 126 10.61 8.51 -1.18
N GLY A 127 11.10 9.14 -0.11
CA GLY A 127 11.65 10.49 -0.21
C GLY A 127 12.10 11.10 1.11
N GLY A 128 12.36 12.39 1.11
CA GLY A 128 12.65 13.14 2.34
C GLY A 128 11.43 13.15 3.28
N ILE A 129 10.29 13.57 2.74
CA ILE A 129 8.97 13.47 3.38
C ILE A 129 8.14 12.51 2.55
N ALA A 130 7.75 11.37 3.12
CA ALA A 130 6.98 10.33 2.45
C ALA A 130 5.60 10.20 3.10
N ILE A 131 4.54 10.26 2.30
CA ILE A 131 3.16 10.13 2.76
C ILE A 131 2.45 9.08 1.92
N GLY A 132 1.97 8.00 2.56
CA GLY A 132 1.30 6.93 1.81
C GLY A 132 0.91 5.72 2.65
N GLY A 133 0.38 4.70 1.99
CA GLY A 133 0.09 3.40 2.64
C GLY A 133 1.35 2.77 3.22
N CYS A 134 2.40 2.68 2.37
CA CYS A 134 3.77 2.34 2.76
C CYS A 134 4.67 3.55 2.48
N SER A 135 5.33 4.06 3.51
CA SER A 135 6.20 5.24 3.39
C SER A 135 7.60 4.97 3.92
N LEU A 136 8.62 5.44 3.18
CA LEU A 136 10.02 5.34 3.54
C LEU A 136 10.70 6.69 3.32
N GLY A 137 11.28 7.29 4.38
CA GLY A 137 11.88 8.61 4.28
C GLY A 137 12.61 9.07 5.53
N LEU A 138 13.03 10.34 5.54
CA LEU A 138 13.50 10.98 6.77
C LEU A 138 12.34 11.18 7.73
N VAL A 139 11.22 11.68 7.20
CA VAL A 139 9.94 11.82 7.88
C VAL A 139 8.91 11.02 7.08
N SER A 140 8.24 10.08 7.72
CA SER A 140 7.28 9.20 7.05
C SER A 140 5.93 9.19 7.76
N PHE A 141 4.86 9.23 6.96
CA PHE A 141 3.47 9.18 7.40
C PHE A 141 2.74 8.10 6.61
N GLY A 142 2.17 7.10 7.29
CA GLY A 142 1.46 6.04 6.57
C GLY A 142 0.94 4.91 7.42
N GLY A 143 0.34 3.91 6.79
CA GLY A 143 -0.07 2.67 7.46
C GLY A 143 1.15 1.92 8.01
N LEU A 144 2.10 1.66 7.11
CA LEU A 144 3.45 1.19 7.42
C LEU A 144 4.43 2.33 7.16
N SER A 145 5.07 2.86 8.20
CA SER A 145 5.99 3.98 8.10
C SER A 145 7.40 3.62 8.56
N LEU A 146 8.37 3.83 7.67
CA LEU A 146 9.80 3.66 7.92
C LEU A 146 10.45 5.04 7.81
N GLY A 147 10.69 5.71 8.95
CA GLY A 147 11.30 7.04 9.02
C GLY A 147 12.66 6.98 9.68
N LEU A 148 13.68 7.55 9.04
CA LEU A 148 14.99 7.62 9.68
C LEU A 148 14.95 8.48 10.95
N LEU A 149 14.27 9.62 10.90
CA LEU A 149 14.10 10.54 12.02
C LEU A 149 12.73 10.37 12.69
N LEU A 150 11.66 10.53 11.91
CA LEU A 150 10.29 10.52 12.40
C LEU A 150 9.45 9.53 11.60
N ALA A 151 8.71 8.67 12.30
CA ALA A 151 7.75 7.74 11.70
C ALA A 151 6.40 7.86 12.40
N PHE A 152 5.34 8.08 11.63
CA PHE A 152 3.96 8.16 12.09
C PHE A 152 3.10 7.16 11.33
N GLY A 153 2.47 6.22 12.04
CA GLY A 153 1.64 5.25 11.33
C GLY A 153 1.02 4.17 12.20
N GLY A 154 0.33 3.24 11.54
CA GLY A 154 -0.20 2.04 12.22
C GLY A 154 0.95 1.19 12.80
N LEU A 155 1.91 0.86 11.94
CA LEU A 155 3.21 0.30 12.30
C LEU A 155 4.29 1.33 11.94
N SER A 156 5.05 1.80 12.91
CA SER A 156 6.07 2.82 12.75
C SER A 156 7.45 2.36 13.22
N LEU A 157 8.46 2.58 12.38
CA LEU A 157 9.87 2.30 12.66
C LEU A 157 10.70 3.56 12.41
N GLY A 158 11.44 4.04 13.42
CA GLY A 158 12.25 5.24 13.28
C GLY A 158 12.99 5.63 14.56
N LEU A 159 13.80 6.68 14.49
CA LEU A 159 14.42 7.23 15.69
C LEU A 159 13.35 7.69 16.69
N VAL A 160 12.35 8.41 16.21
CA VAL A 160 11.12 8.73 16.94
C VAL A 160 9.96 8.09 16.18
N ALA A 161 9.30 7.13 16.81
CA ALA A 161 8.20 6.37 16.24
C ALA A 161 6.91 6.62 17.02
N LEU A 162 5.84 6.95 16.30
CA LEU A 162 4.51 7.18 16.87
C LEU A 162 3.47 6.37 16.09
N GLY A 163 2.68 5.57 16.81
CA GLY A 163 1.67 4.76 16.13
C GLY A 163 0.99 3.72 16.97
N GLY A 164 0.23 2.84 16.32
CA GLY A 164 -0.39 1.69 16.99
C GLY A 164 0.66 0.77 17.58
N MET A 165 1.62 0.38 16.75
CA MET A 165 2.86 -0.30 17.14
C MET A 165 4.03 0.58 16.72
N ALA A 166 4.86 0.98 17.69
CA ALA A 166 6.00 1.87 17.49
C ALA A 166 7.31 1.19 17.92
N VAL A 167 8.32 1.25 17.06
CA VAL A 167 9.66 0.69 17.34
C VAL A 167 10.72 1.74 17.00
N GLY A 168 11.57 2.09 17.98
CA GLY A 168 12.58 3.12 17.74
C GLY A 168 13.46 3.47 18.94
N GLY A 169 14.16 4.60 18.85
CA GLY A 169 14.85 5.19 19.97
C GLY A 169 13.87 5.70 21.03
N PHE A 170 12.91 6.49 20.57
CA PHE A 170 11.75 6.99 21.30
C PHE A 170 10.50 6.42 20.65
N ALA A 171 9.75 5.59 21.34
CA ALA A 171 8.56 4.93 20.83
C ALA A 171 7.32 5.32 21.65
N LEU A 172 6.28 5.79 20.98
CA LEU A 172 5.00 6.13 21.60
C LEU A 172 3.86 5.44 20.84
N GLY A 173 3.08 4.61 21.53
CA GLY A 173 2.02 3.88 20.84
C GLY A 173 1.25 2.92 21.71
N GLY A 174 0.32 2.19 21.13
CA GLY A 174 -0.40 1.12 21.84
C GLY A 174 0.56 0.05 22.38
N CYS A 175 1.44 -0.44 21.49
CA CYS A 175 2.62 -1.24 21.82
C CYS A 175 3.86 -0.46 21.41
N ALA A 176 4.71 -0.11 22.36
CA ALA A 176 5.91 0.68 22.15
C ALA A 176 7.16 -0.12 22.51
N VAL A 177 8.12 -0.22 21.58
CA VAL A 177 9.43 -0.82 21.80
C VAL A 177 10.49 0.26 21.56
N GLY A 178 11.06 0.78 22.62
CA GLY A 178 12.00 1.89 22.59
C GLY A 178 13.38 1.52 23.15
N GLN A 179 14.42 2.08 22.55
CA GLN A 179 15.76 1.91 23.12
C GLN A 179 15.92 2.77 24.38
N TRP A 180 15.53 4.04 24.30
CA TRP A 180 15.66 5.00 25.40
C TRP A 180 14.35 5.23 26.14
N LEU A 181 13.26 5.38 25.38
CA LEU A 181 11.95 5.64 25.94
C LEU A 181 10.89 4.83 25.18
N ALA A 182 10.05 4.13 25.90
CA ALA A 182 8.81 3.56 25.42
C ALA A 182 7.64 4.03 26.26
N MET A 183 6.60 4.55 25.62
CA MET A 183 5.36 4.97 26.27
C MET A 183 4.14 4.40 25.56
N GLY A 184 3.28 3.71 26.32
CA GLY A 184 2.07 3.14 25.72
C GLY A 184 1.32 2.17 26.59
N GLY A 185 0.34 1.47 26.02
CA GLY A 185 -0.37 0.40 26.72
C GLY A 185 0.55 -0.71 27.17
N GLY A 186 1.35 -1.25 26.22
CA GLY A 186 2.51 -2.11 26.46
C GLY A 186 3.79 -1.37 26.10
N ALA A 187 4.69 -1.15 27.04
CA ALA A 187 5.93 -0.43 26.84
C ALA A 187 7.15 -1.31 27.18
N PHE A 188 8.05 -1.46 26.21
CA PHE A 188 9.30 -2.23 26.33
C PHE A 188 10.48 -1.32 26.04
N SER A 189 11.40 -1.16 26.98
CA SER A 189 12.55 -0.27 26.80
C SER A 189 13.79 -0.78 27.54
N ASN A 190 14.97 -0.39 27.07
CA ASN A 190 16.17 -0.64 27.83
C ASN A 190 16.40 0.38 28.95
N TYR A 191 15.93 1.64 28.76
CA TYR A 191 16.21 2.71 29.71
C TYR A 191 14.98 3.14 30.52
N LEU A 192 13.88 3.55 29.84
CA LEU A 192 12.66 4.00 30.52
C LEU A 192 11.42 3.48 29.81
N ALA A 193 10.59 2.70 30.49
CA ALA A 193 9.29 2.26 30.01
C ALA A 193 8.17 2.85 30.90
N ILE A 194 7.14 3.41 30.27
CA ILE A 194 5.98 3.99 30.94
C ILE A 194 4.70 3.48 30.26
N GLY A 195 3.83 2.84 31.03
CA GLY A 195 2.60 2.31 30.43
C GLY A 195 1.75 1.45 31.34
N GLY A 196 0.68 0.90 30.77
CA GLY A 196 -0.17 -0.07 31.48
C GLY A 196 0.61 -1.30 31.92
N GLY A 197 1.32 -1.92 30.96
CA GLY A 197 2.39 -2.91 31.20
C GLY A 197 3.72 -2.31 30.80
N ALA A 198 4.64 -2.12 31.72
CA ALA A 198 5.96 -1.55 31.49
C ALA A 198 7.06 -2.56 31.80
N TRP A 199 7.92 -2.84 30.81
CA TRP A 199 9.11 -3.70 30.94
C TRP A 199 10.34 -2.89 30.56
N SER A 200 11.27 -2.75 31.51
CA SER A 200 12.50 -1.97 31.25
C SER A 200 13.73 -2.62 31.87
N GLY A 201 14.85 -2.55 31.17
CA GLY A 201 16.15 -2.86 31.77
C GLY A 201 16.57 -1.86 32.84
N GLY A 202 16.08 -0.60 32.75
CA GLY A 202 16.30 0.48 33.72
C GLY A 202 15.10 0.72 34.60
N LEU A 203 14.33 1.79 34.31
CA LEU A 203 13.16 2.23 35.08
C LEU A 203 11.87 1.85 34.37
N ALA A 204 11.00 1.12 35.02
CA ALA A 204 9.65 0.82 34.57
C ALA A 204 8.62 1.52 35.47
N ILE A 205 7.66 2.25 34.87
CA ILE A 205 6.58 2.94 35.59
C ILE A 205 5.25 2.58 34.98
N GLY A 206 4.29 2.09 35.77
CA GLY A 206 2.97 1.80 35.21
C GLY A 206 2.08 0.91 36.06
N GLY A 207 0.99 0.42 35.46
CA GLY A 207 0.04 -0.48 36.12
C GLY A 207 0.72 -1.75 36.61
N SER A 208 1.44 -2.41 35.71
CA SER A 208 2.31 -3.56 35.99
C SER A 208 3.72 -3.24 35.53
N ALA A 209 4.62 -2.95 36.44
CA ALA A 209 6.00 -2.56 36.17
C ALA A 209 6.98 -3.72 36.43
N TYR A 210 7.85 -3.99 35.43
CA TYR A 210 8.88 -5.00 35.51
C TYR A 210 10.21 -4.40 35.06
N GLY A 211 11.21 -4.36 35.95
CA GLY A 211 12.49 -3.75 35.58
C GLY A 211 13.50 -3.71 36.73
N HIS A 212 14.64 -3.09 36.47
CA HIS A 212 15.66 -2.93 37.52
C HIS A 212 15.10 -2.07 38.65
N ILE A 213 14.52 -0.92 38.33
CA ILE A 213 13.67 -0.14 39.23
C ILE A 213 12.24 -0.22 38.70
N ALA A 214 11.30 -0.71 39.46
CA ALA A 214 9.89 -0.84 39.06
C ALA A 214 9.01 -0.02 39.99
N VAL A 215 8.28 0.93 39.44
CA VAL A 215 7.26 1.74 40.14
C VAL A 215 5.90 1.36 39.57
N GLY A 216 5.18 0.53 40.28
CA GLY A 216 3.90 -0.01 39.83
C GLY A 216 2.73 0.53 40.62
N THR A 217 1.57 0.77 39.99
CA THR A 217 0.33 1.10 40.71
C THR A 217 -0.38 -0.15 41.23
N ASN A 218 -0.32 -1.28 40.49
CA ASN A 218 -0.98 -2.54 40.87
C ASN A 218 0.06 -3.64 41.15
N LYS A 219 1.13 -3.70 40.38
CA LYS A 219 2.16 -4.70 40.48
C LYS A 219 3.54 -4.11 40.14
N ALA A 220 4.50 -4.36 40.97
CA ALA A 220 5.89 -4.01 40.70
C ALA A 220 6.78 -5.23 40.96
N SER A 221 7.71 -5.50 40.06
CA SER A 221 8.66 -6.62 40.18
C SER A 221 10.01 -6.20 39.60
N GLY A 222 11.03 -6.35 40.37
CA GLY A 222 12.41 -5.97 40.00
C GLY A 222 13.34 -6.01 41.18
N TRP A 223 14.56 -5.53 40.98
CA TRP A 223 15.53 -5.44 42.07
C TRP A 223 15.11 -4.42 43.14
N MET A 224 14.54 -3.27 42.70
CA MET A 224 13.86 -2.32 43.56
C MET A 224 12.43 -2.16 43.07
N ALA A 225 11.44 -2.53 43.86
CA ALA A 225 10.03 -2.50 43.49
C ALA A 225 9.24 -1.63 44.48
N PHE A 226 8.53 -0.62 43.96
CA PHE A 226 7.76 0.35 44.72
C PHE A 226 6.29 0.28 44.33
N LEU A 227 5.44 0.22 45.32
CA LEU A 227 3.99 0.21 45.20
C LEU A 227 3.39 1.30 46.06
N PRO A 228 2.18 1.82 45.78
CA PRO A 228 1.45 2.69 46.68
C PRO A 228 1.32 2.06 48.07
N GLY A 229 1.61 2.82 49.13
CA GLY A 229 1.57 2.33 50.49
C GLY A 229 2.78 1.49 50.91
N SER A 230 3.83 1.36 50.14
CA SER A 230 5.08 0.66 50.52
C SER A 230 5.94 1.41 51.57
N GLY A 231 5.48 2.58 52.02
CA GLY A 231 6.18 3.36 53.04
C GLY A 231 7.30 4.27 52.52
N TYR A 232 7.61 4.19 51.22
CA TYR A 232 8.60 5.05 50.59
C TYR A 232 7.97 6.35 50.09
N THR A 233 8.66 7.45 50.31
CA THR A 233 8.26 8.77 49.79
C THR A 233 8.71 8.93 48.33
N VAL A 234 8.03 9.76 47.57
CA VAL A 234 8.38 10.10 46.18
C VAL A 234 9.83 10.60 46.08
N GLU A 235 10.27 11.39 47.10
CA GLU A 235 11.63 11.93 47.09
C GLU A 235 12.69 10.86 47.29
N GLU A 236 12.45 9.87 48.14
CA GLU A 236 13.35 8.76 48.36
C GLU A 236 13.48 7.90 47.08
N VAL A 237 12.33 7.55 46.46
CA VAL A 237 12.33 6.80 45.17
C VAL A 237 13.03 7.60 44.09
N TRP A 238 12.78 8.89 43.99
CA TRP A 238 13.45 9.77 43.04
C TRP A 238 14.95 9.89 43.29
N GLY A 239 15.37 9.95 44.55
CA GLY A 239 16.78 9.92 44.98
C GLY A 239 17.49 8.66 44.50
N LEU A 240 16.85 7.49 44.66
CA LEU A 240 17.38 6.20 44.19
C LEU A 240 17.47 6.13 42.66
N VAL A 241 16.43 6.62 41.98
CA VAL A 241 16.44 6.70 40.49
C VAL A 241 17.60 7.59 40.02
N LYS A 242 17.79 8.76 40.64
CA LYS A 242 18.89 9.67 40.28
C LYS A 242 20.26 9.10 40.59
N ALA A 243 20.39 8.35 41.68
CA ALA A 243 21.65 7.69 42.04
C ALA A 243 22.10 6.68 40.96
N GLN A 244 21.14 5.94 40.38
CA GLN A 244 21.46 4.95 39.35
C GLN A 244 21.41 5.55 37.91
N PHE A 245 20.57 6.54 37.67
CA PHE A 245 20.40 7.17 36.38
C PHE A 245 20.54 8.71 36.48
N PRO A 246 21.77 9.24 36.60
CA PRO A 246 22.03 10.66 36.84
C PRO A 246 21.41 11.59 35.77
N HIS A 247 21.31 11.09 34.53
CA HIS A 247 20.76 11.83 33.39
C HIS A 247 19.26 11.59 33.17
N MET A 248 18.53 11.00 34.16
CA MET A 248 17.09 10.83 34.04
C MET A 248 16.37 12.17 33.96
N TRP A 249 15.40 12.25 33.05
CA TRP A 249 14.63 13.47 32.79
C TRP A 249 13.78 13.88 34.02
N GLY A 250 13.82 15.15 34.39
CA GLY A 250 13.14 15.65 35.59
C GLY A 250 11.63 15.46 35.62
N TRP A 251 10.96 15.43 34.45
CA TRP A 251 9.52 15.20 34.37
C TRP A 251 9.11 13.78 34.83
N VAL A 252 10.02 12.83 34.82
CA VAL A 252 9.77 11.46 35.30
C VAL A 252 9.40 11.45 36.78
N ARG A 253 9.92 12.39 37.58
CA ARG A 253 9.53 12.56 39.00
C ARG A 253 8.01 12.77 39.16
N ASN A 254 7.41 13.57 38.29
CA ASN A 254 5.96 13.86 38.36
C ASN A 254 5.16 12.58 38.03
N ILE A 255 5.66 11.71 37.16
CA ILE A 255 5.02 10.43 36.85
C ILE A 255 5.18 9.45 38.03
N ILE A 256 6.34 9.42 38.69
CA ILE A 256 6.54 8.64 39.92
C ILE A 256 5.56 9.13 41.01
N GLN A 257 5.41 10.43 41.16
CA GLN A 257 4.44 11.03 42.10
C GLN A 257 3.00 10.57 41.78
N TRP A 258 2.62 10.57 40.49
CA TRP A 258 1.30 10.09 40.07
C TRP A 258 1.13 8.56 40.31
N ALA A 259 2.18 7.77 40.17
CA ALA A 259 2.13 6.32 40.32
C ALA A 259 2.10 5.86 41.78
N LEU A 260 2.64 6.63 42.73
CA LEU A 260 2.72 6.32 44.15
C LEU A 260 1.68 7.04 45.00
N GLY A 261 1.11 8.16 44.49
CA GLY A 261 0.09 8.97 45.18
C GLY A 261 -1.28 8.60 44.79
#